data_0572b5d7e6c10e0894437373bc3fd1b7
#
_entry.id   0572b5d7e6c10e0894437373bc3fd1b7
#
_cell.length_a   1.000
_cell.length_b   1.000
_cell.length_c   1.000
_cell.angle_alpha   90.00
_cell.angle_beta   90.00
_cell.angle_gamma   90.00
#
_symmetry.space_group_name_H-M   'P 1'
#
loop_
_entity.id
_entity.type
_entity.pdbx_description
1 polymer ?
#
loop_
_entity_poly.entity_id
_entity_poly.type
_entity_poly.pdbx_seq_one_letter_code
_entity_poly.pdbx_strand_id
1 'polypeptide(L)'
;MKYPFSPAVLDALPEPIAELFRGLEDRLLQEICWRLVVSDDLNQVTVEDIRELRAHGITLDEITTAIAETTQTSLDKVDAIMDGVVERNRKYYGTLATAAEITAPRHIVDDVDVEAIRRQTKDELRNLTQSMGFAVRRNGKVVKWLEPKKAYQWALDMAETEVMSGTISYNEAIAHATKQLAAGGLTSIRYESNGRVHYDQADVAARRAVMTGVNQTCQRYAEQSMERLETNLVEVSAHAGARNTGSGPENHQSWQGKLFVWNKPGQPKNTKYPDFVENKIGRASCRER
;
A
#
# COMPACT_ATOMS: atom_id res chain seq x y z
N MET A 1 -26.97 -3.86 -11.76
CA MET A 1 -25.55 -3.45 -11.59
C MET A 1 -24.71 -4.46 -12.37
N LYS A 2 -23.84 -4.05 -13.29
CA LYS A 2 -23.11 -4.99 -14.18
C LYS A 2 -21.97 -5.74 -13.45
N TYR A 3 -21.39 -5.13 -12.40
CA TYR A 3 -20.30 -5.70 -11.59
C TYR A 3 -20.51 -5.35 -10.11
N PRO A 4 -19.93 -6.11 -9.16
CA PRO A 4 -20.04 -5.80 -7.74
C PRO A 4 -19.38 -4.44 -7.40
N PHE A 5 -18.32 -4.10 -8.10
CA PHE A 5 -17.59 -2.84 -7.95
C PHE A 5 -17.32 -2.19 -9.31
N SER A 6 -17.48 -0.88 -9.39
CA SER A 6 -16.88 -0.12 -10.49
C SER A 6 -15.39 0.09 -10.23
N PRO A 7 -14.55 0.32 -11.26
CA PRO A 7 -13.14 0.62 -11.06
C PRO A 7 -12.90 1.78 -10.10
N ALA A 8 -13.67 2.86 -10.23
CA ALA A 8 -13.55 4.03 -9.35
C ALA A 8 -13.82 3.70 -7.86
N VAL A 9 -14.76 2.80 -7.58
CA VAL A 9 -15.04 2.34 -6.21
C VAL A 9 -13.90 1.49 -5.69
N LEU A 10 -13.36 0.57 -6.51
CA LEU A 10 -12.20 -0.24 -6.12
C LEU A 10 -10.98 0.65 -5.81
N ASP A 11 -10.71 1.63 -6.65
CA ASP A 11 -9.60 2.55 -6.47
C ASP A 11 -9.73 3.41 -5.20
N ALA A 12 -10.95 3.71 -4.77
CA ALA A 12 -11.21 4.50 -3.58
C ALA A 12 -11.13 3.70 -2.26
N LEU A 13 -11.32 2.37 -2.29
CA LEU A 13 -11.36 1.55 -1.07
C LEU A 13 -10.11 1.65 -0.18
N PRO A 14 -8.87 1.64 -0.69
CA PRO A 14 -7.68 1.73 0.13
C PRO A 14 -7.30 3.15 0.54
N GLU A 15 -7.94 4.20 -0.02
CA GLU A 15 -7.57 5.59 0.19
C GLU A 15 -7.57 6.02 1.67
N PRO A 16 -8.57 5.65 2.50
CA PRO A 16 -8.55 6.00 3.92
C PRO A 16 -7.37 5.42 4.70
N ILE A 17 -6.75 4.35 4.21
CA ILE A 17 -5.55 3.75 4.81
C ILE A 17 -4.31 4.48 4.28
N ALA A 18 -4.23 4.77 2.98
CA ALA A 18 -3.15 5.55 2.41
C ALA A 18 -3.02 6.94 3.07
N GLU A 19 -4.16 7.60 3.35
CA GLU A 19 -4.21 8.88 4.08
C GLU A 19 -3.63 8.77 5.50
N LEU A 20 -3.89 7.68 6.21
CA LEU A 20 -3.28 7.45 7.53
C LEU A 20 -1.76 7.42 7.48
N PHE A 21 -1.20 6.78 6.46
CA PHE A 21 0.26 6.69 6.30
C PHE A 21 0.89 8.02 5.85
N ARG A 22 0.19 8.82 5.03
CA ARG A 22 0.61 10.20 4.73
C ARG A 22 0.58 11.07 5.98
N GLY A 23 -0.50 10.99 6.76
CA GLY A 23 -0.60 11.70 8.04
C GLY A 23 0.44 11.25 9.06
N LEU A 24 0.83 9.98 9.05
CA LEU A 24 1.93 9.48 9.88
C LEU A 24 3.27 10.10 9.46
N GLU A 25 3.56 10.19 8.15
CA GLU A 25 4.77 10.85 7.66
C GLU A 25 4.87 12.29 8.14
N ASP A 26 3.79 13.06 7.97
CA ASP A 26 3.73 14.46 8.41
C ASP A 26 3.93 14.57 9.93
N ARG A 27 3.26 13.72 10.71
CA ARG A 27 3.40 13.69 12.17
C ARG A 27 4.83 13.37 12.60
N LEU A 28 5.47 12.38 11.99
CA LEU A 28 6.85 12.01 12.31
C LEU A 28 7.84 13.12 11.95
N LEU A 29 7.66 13.79 10.81
CA LEU A 29 8.47 14.95 10.42
C LEU A 29 8.29 16.12 11.39
N GLN A 30 7.04 16.41 11.79
CA GLN A 30 6.76 17.44 12.79
C GLN A 30 7.43 17.12 14.12
N GLU A 31 7.31 15.90 14.62
CA GLU A 31 7.96 15.48 15.87
C GLU A 31 9.48 15.63 15.81
N ILE A 32 10.09 15.26 14.67
CA ILE A 32 11.52 15.47 14.46
C ILE A 32 11.86 16.97 14.50
N CYS A 33 11.11 17.81 13.78
CA CYS A 33 11.34 19.25 13.75
C CYS A 33 11.19 19.89 15.13
N TRP A 34 10.10 19.60 15.85
CA TRP A 34 9.81 20.18 17.17
C TRP A 34 10.93 19.92 18.18
N ARG A 35 11.54 18.74 18.10
CA ARG A 35 12.61 18.35 19.01
C ARG A 35 13.95 18.92 18.65
N LEU A 36 14.10 19.40 17.42
CA LEU A 36 15.28 20.10 16.96
C LEU A 36 15.24 21.59 17.33
N VAL A 37 14.08 22.12 17.75
CA VAL A 37 13.95 23.50 18.22
C VAL A 37 14.43 23.61 19.67
N VAL A 38 15.59 24.22 19.89
CA VAL A 38 16.23 24.32 21.22
C VAL A 38 15.76 25.52 22.02
N SER A 39 15.42 26.62 21.34
CA SER A 39 14.98 27.87 21.99
C SER A 39 14.21 28.74 21.02
N ASP A 40 13.47 29.74 21.56
CA ASP A 40 12.81 30.77 20.77
C ASP A 40 13.81 31.66 20.01
N ASP A 41 15.07 31.77 20.46
CA ASP A 41 16.16 32.45 19.77
C ASP A 41 17.14 31.49 19.12
N LEU A 42 16.69 30.92 18.00
CA LEU A 42 17.44 29.93 17.24
C LEU A 42 18.75 30.43 16.58
N ASN A 43 18.98 31.76 16.62
CA ASN A 43 20.20 32.35 16.07
C ASN A 43 21.41 32.23 17.02
N GLN A 44 21.18 31.84 18.28
CA GLN A 44 22.22 31.71 19.30
C GLN A 44 22.54 30.26 19.65
N VAL A 45 21.95 29.28 18.96
CA VAL A 45 22.20 27.85 19.23
C VAL A 45 23.66 27.49 18.95
N THR A 46 24.32 26.99 19.99
CA THR A 46 25.71 26.58 19.93
C THR A 46 25.86 25.09 19.61
N VAL A 47 27.06 24.69 19.24
CA VAL A 47 27.40 23.26 19.07
C VAL A 47 27.19 22.47 20.36
N GLU A 48 27.40 23.11 21.52
CA GLU A 48 27.21 22.53 22.84
C GLU A 48 25.73 22.22 23.10
N ASP A 49 24.83 23.13 22.75
CA ASP A 49 23.36 22.93 22.84
C ASP A 49 22.92 21.73 21.98
N ILE A 50 23.49 21.57 20.79
CA ILE A 50 23.22 20.42 19.90
C ILE A 50 23.70 19.10 20.55
N ARG A 51 24.85 19.12 21.21
CA ARG A 51 25.37 17.95 21.92
C ARG A 51 24.55 17.61 23.15
N GLU A 52 24.04 18.60 23.88
CA GLU A 52 23.13 18.37 24.98
C GLU A 52 21.81 17.75 24.51
N LEU A 53 21.21 18.23 23.42
CA LEU A 53 20.04 17.60 22.79
C LEU A 53 20.30 16.12 22.44
N ARG A 54 21.51 15.82 21.94
CA ARG A 54 21.92 14.45 21.65
C ARG A 54 22.04 13.62 22.93
N ALA A 55 22.62 14.17 23.99
CA ALA A 55 22.87 13.47 25.25
C ALA A 55 21.56 13.18 26.02
N HIS A 56 20.59 14.09 25.99
CA HIS A 56 19.30 13.90 26.65
C HIS A 56 18.41 12.88 25.95
N GLY A 57 18.78 12.45 24.74
CA GLY A 57 18.02 11.45 23.99
C GLY A 57 16.55 11.82 23.82
N ILE A 58 15.94 11.40 22.74
CA ILE A 58 14.48 11.51 22.65
C ILE A 58 13.90 10.41 23.53
N THR A 59 12.92 10.73 24.35
CA THR A 59 11.88 9.78 24.70
C THR A 59 11.14 9.46 23.39
N LEU A 60 11.53 8.35 22.79
CA LEU A 60 11.02 7.90 21.49
C LEU A 60 9.58 7.42 21.56
N ASP A 61 8.92 7.67 22.70
CA ASP A 61 7.58 7.20 23.01
C ASP A 61 6.54 7.77 22.03
N GLU A 62 6.66 9.04 21.66
CA GLU A 62 5.69 9.68 20.75
C GLU A 62 5.80 9.16 19.30
N ILE A 63 7.03 8.94 18.81
CA ILE A 63 7.23 8.29 17.50
C ILE A 63 6.67 6.87 17.53
N THR A 64 6.98 6.11 18.57
CA THR A 64 6.49 4.74 18.75
C THR A 64 4.97 4.72 18.88
N THR A 65 4.42 5.66 19.65
CA THR A 65 2.96 5.81 19.85
C THR A 65 2.28 6.17 18.53
N ALA A 66 2.80 7.14 17.78
CA ALA A 66 2.23 7.51 16.48
C ALA A 66 2.19 6.33 15.49
N ILE A 67 3.26 5.54 15.43
CA ILE A 67 3.31 4.34 14.59
C ILE A 67 2.29 3.30 15.09
N ALA A 68 2.21 3.06 16.40
CA ALA A 68 1.29 2.09 16.97
C ALA A 68 -0.19 2.47 16.74
N GLU A 69 -0.55 3.73 16.96
CA GLU A 69 -1.88 4.27 16.72
C GLU A 69 -2.28 4.15 15.24
N THR A 70 -1.38 4.54 14.33
CA THR A 70 -1.62 4.44 12.89
C THR A 70 -1.77 2.97 12.47
N THR A 71 -0.94 2.08 13.02
CA THR A 71 -1.04 0.64 12.77
C THR A 71 -2.41 0.13 13.20
N GLN A 72 -2.80 0.36 14.46
CA GLN A 72 -4.08 -0.12 14.98
C GLN A 72 -5.26 0.43 14.17
N THR A 73 -5.29 1.74 13.91
CA THR A 73 -6.34 2.38 13.11
C THR A 73 -6.40 1.80 11.70
N SER A 74 -5.25 1.49 11.09
CA SER A 74 -5.22 0.88 9.75
C SER A 74 -5.80 -0.55 9.75
N LEU A 75 -5.54 -1.34 10.81
CA LEU A 75 -6.09 -2.69 10.95
C LEU A 75 -7.61 -2.67 11.13
N ASP A 76 -8.14 -1.72 11.90
CA ASP A 76 -9.59 -1.54 12.11
C ASP A 76 -10.27 -1.11 10.79
N LYS A 77 -9.62 -0.24 10.00
CA LYS A 77 -10.12 0.15 8.67
C LYS A 77 -10.09 -1.02 7.68
N VAL A 78 -9.11 -1.93 7.76
CA VAL A 78 -9.11 -3.17 6.94
C VAL A 78 -10.35 -3.99 7.24
N ASP A 79 -10.71 -4.16 8.52
CA ASP A 79 -11.92 -4.91 8.88
C ASP A 79 -13.16 -4.30 8.24
N ALA A 80 -13.36 -2.99 8.38
CA ALA A 80 -14.50 -2.29 7.79
C ALA A 80 -14.55 -2.38 6.25
N ILE A 81 -13.38 -2.25 5.60
CA ILE A 81 -13.27 -2.39 4.13
C ILE A 81 -13.64 -3.81 3.72
N MET A 82 -13.08 -4.83 4.37
CA MET A 82 -13.32 -6.23 4.03
C MET A 82 -14.78 -6.63 4.27
N ASP A 83 -15.40 -6.16 5.35
CA ASP A 83 -16.84 -6.37 5.60
C ASP A 83 -17.70 -5.78 4.49
N GLY A 84 -17.41 -4.56 4.06
CA GLY A 84 -18.10 -3.92 2.95
C GLY A 84 -17.89 -4.66 1.62
N VAL A 85 -16.68 -5.18 1.39
CA VAL A 85 -16.36 -5.99 0.20
C VAL A 85 -17.14 -7.30 0.20
N VAL A 86 -17.19 -7.99 1.33
CA VAL A 86 -17.93 -9.24 1.52
C VAL A 86 -19.44 -9.02 1.27
N GLU A 87 -20.02 -8.02 1.93
CA GLU A 87 -21.46 -7.73 1.80
C GLU A 87 -21.83 -7.43 0.34
N ARG A 88 -21.03 -6.60 -0.34
CA ARG A 88 -21.31 -6.21 -1.73
C ARG A 88 -21.18 -7.37 -2.71
N ASN A 89 -20.20 -8.23 -2.54
CA ASN A 89 -20.06 -9.44 -3.34
C ASN A 89 -21.23 -10.41 -3.09
N ARG A 90 -21.60 -10.66 -1.83
CA ARG A 90 -22.75 -11.50 -1.47
C ARG A 90 -24.03 -11.01 -2.14
N LYS A 91 -24.30 -9.71 -2.07
CA LYS A 91 -25.48 -9.11 -2.71
C LYS A 91 -25.46 -9.30 -4.22
N TYR A 92 -24.36 -9.03 -4.88
CA TYR A 92 -24.21 -9.14 -6.32
C TYR A 92 -24.41 -10.58 -6.80
N TYR A 93 -23.64 -11.52 -6.26
CA TYR A 93 -23.70 -12.91 -6.67
C TYR A 93 -24.99 -13.61 -6.23
N GLY A 94 -25.60 -13.18 -5.11
CA GLY A 94 -26.93 -13.63 -4.71
C GLY A 94 -27.99 -13.24 -5.74
N THR A 95 -27.90 -12.02 -6.29
CA THR A 95 -28.81 -11.57 -7.36
C THR A 95 -28.63 -12.41 -8.64
N LEU A 96 -27.38 -12.75 -9.00
CA LEU A 96 -27.11 -13.62 -10.16
C LEU A 96 -27.65 -15.04 -9.94
N ALA A 97 -27.45 -15.62 -8.77
CA ALA A 97 -27.98 -16.93 -8.42
C ALA A 97 -29.52 -16.98 -8.51
N THR A 98 -30.20 -15.94 -8.01
CA THR A 98 -31.64 -15.81 -8.09
C THR A 98 -32.09 -15.71 -9.56
N ALA A 99 -31.41 -14.92 -10.38
CA ALA A 99 -31.72 -14.78 -11.80
C ALA A 99 -31.49 -16.08 -12.60
N ALA A 100 -30.60 -16.95 -12.11
CA ALA A 100 -30.37 -18.28 -12.67
C ALA A 100 -31.26 -19.38 -12.06
N GLU A 101 -32.28 -19.00 -11.26
CA GLU A 101 -33.17 -19.91 -10.55
C GLU A 101 -32.48 -20.90 -9.61
N ILE A 102 -31.23 -20.57 -9.19
CA ILE A 102 -30.46 -21.37 -8.26
C ILE A 102 -30.73 -20.87 -6.85
N THR A 103 -31.05 -21.77 -5.93
CA THR A 103 -31.21 -21.44 -4.52
C THR A 103 -29.87 -20.89 -3.99
N ALA A 104 -29.80 -19.59 -3.76
CA ALA A 104 -28.60 -18.93 -3.25
C ALA A 104 -28.27 -19.50 -1.87
N PRO A 105 -27.12 -20.15 -1.68
CA PRO A 105 -26.73 -20.58 -0.37
C PRO A 105 -26.44 -19.35 0.52
N ARG A 106 -26.63 -19.54 1.82
CA ARG A 106 -26.48 -18.48 2.82
C ARG A 106 -25.08 -17.84 2.81
N HIS A 107 -24.08 -18.62 2.39
CA HIS A 107 -22.68 -18.19 2.22
C HIS A 107 -22.22 -18.60 0.81
N ILE A 108 -21.87 -17.62 -0.01
CA ILE A 108 -21.35 -17.87 -1.37
C ILE A 108 -19.86 -18.22 -1.29
N VAL A 109 -19.14 -17.67 -0.31
CA VAL A 109 -17.72 -17.96 -0.03
C VAL A 109 -17.61 -18.47 1.40
N ASP A 110 -16.75 -19.45 1.60
CA ASP A 110 -16.43 -19.95 2.93
C ASP A 110 -15.83 -18.81 3.78
N ASP A 111 -16.40 -18.57 4.94
CA ASP A 111 -15.94 -17.51 5.85
C ASP A 111 -14.47 -17.72 6.28
N VAL A 112 -13.99 -18.98 6.25
CA VAL A 112 -12.59 -19.34 6.54
C VAL A 112 -11.65 -18.73 5.50
N ASP A 113 -11.99 -18.79 4.22
CA ASP A 113 -11.13 -18.23 3.15
C ASP A 113 -11.04 -16.71 3.24
N VAL A 114 -12.17 -16.04 3.49
CA VAL A 114 -12.20 -14.57 3.65
C VAL A 114 -11.38 -14.14 4.86
N GLU A 115 -11.50 -14.85 5.97
CA GLU A 115 -10.79 -14.52 7.20
C GLU A 115 -9.26 -14.74 7.04
N ALA A 116 -8.84 -15.74 6.28
CA ALA A 116 -7.43 -15.93 5.94
C ALA A 116 -6.86 -14.75 5.13
N ILE A 117 -7.60 -14.25 4.14
CA ILE A 117 -7.21 -13.09 3.34
C ILE A 117 -7.16 -11.82 4.21
N ARG A 118 -8.16 -11.62 5.08
CA ARG A 118 -8.21 -10.50 6.02
C ARG A 118 -6.98 -10.48 6.93
N ARG A 119 -6.66 -11.60 7.53
CA ARG A 119 -5.47 -11.77 8.39
C ARG A 119 -4.19 -11.48 7.62
N GLN A 120 -4.02 -12.06 6.42
CA GLN A 120 -2.86 -11.79 5.57
C GLN A 120 -2.72 -10.30 5.25
N THR A 121 -3.80 -9.61 4.91
CA THR A 121 -3.79 -8.17 4.64
C THR A 121 -3.34 -7.36 5.86
N LYS A 122 -3.83 -7.73 7.06
CA LYS A 122 -3.41 -7.11 8.32
C LYS A 122 -1.93 -7.37 8.63
N ASP A 123 -1.46 -8.58 8.38
CA ASP A 123 -0.06 -8.94 8.61
C ASP A 123 0.87 -8.18 7.68
N GLU A 124 0.49 -7.97 6.43
CA GLU A 124 1.23 -7.10 5.50
C GLU A 124 1.33 -5.65 5.99
N LEU A 125 0.25 -5.09 6.57
CA LEU A 125 0.30 -3.74 7.15
C LEU A 125 1.17 -3.70 8.42
N ARG A 126 1.16 -4.73 9.26
CA ARG A 126 2.07 -4.83 10.42
C ARG A 126 3.54 -4.90 9.97
N ASN A 127 3.83 -5.73 8.97
CA ASN A 127 5.18 -5.85 8.41
C ASN A 127 5.64 -4.52 7.82
N LEU A 128 4.75 -3.82 7.11
CA LEU A 128 5.03 -2.49 6.57
C LEU A 128 5.43 -1.53 7.68
N THR A 129 4.67 -1.43 8.76
CA THR A 129 4.97 -0.52 9.87
C THR A 129 6.26 -0.87 10.61
N GLN A 130 6.64 -2.15 10.66
CA GLN A 130 7.91 -2.59 11.23
C GLN A 130 9.12 -2.30 10.34
N SER A 131 8.91 -2.16 9.03
CA SER A 131 9.96 -1.93 8.03
C SER A 131 9.96 -0.51 7.48
N MET A 132 9.31 0.43 8.15
CA MET A 132 9.27 1.84 7.73
C MET A 132 10.55 2.59 8.11
N GLY A 133 10.91 3.55 7.25
CA GLY A 133 11.97 4.48 7.51
C GLY A 133 12.01 5.60 6.49
N PHE A 134 12.75 6.65 6.82
CA PHE A 134 12.98 7.77 5.91
C PHE A 134 14.08 7.44 4.92
N ALA A 135 13.80 7.67 3.64
CA ALA A 135 14.78 7.52 2.57
C ALA A 135 15.48 8.86 2.33
N VAL A 136 16.78 8.93 2.56
CA VAL A 136 17.60 10.07 2.13
C VAL A 136 18.02 9.83 0.69
N ARG A 137 17.66 10.74 -0.22
CA ARG A 137 17.93 10.60 -1.66
C ARG A 137 18.99 11.59 -2.14
N ARG A 138 19.85 11.12 -3.02
CA ARG A 138 20.80 11.95 -3.76
C ARG A 138 20.74 11.57 -5.24
N ASN A 139 20.50 12.56 -6.12
CA ASN A 139 20.34 12.32 -7.54
C ASN A 139 19.30 11.22 -7.87
N GLY A 140 18.15 11.24 -7.16
CA GLY A 140 17.05 10.29 -7.34
C GLY A 140 17.29 8.88 -6.74
N LYS A 141 18.50 8.60 -6.24
CA LYS A 141 18.82 7.30 -5.62
C LYS A 141 18.80 7.41 -4.09
N VAL A 142 18.27 6.38 -3.43
CA VAL A 142 18.36 6.26 -1.97
C VAL A 142 19.83 5.97 -1.61
N VAL A 143 20.45 6.91 -0.90
CA VAL A 143 21.83 6.80 -0.43
C VAL A 143 21.89 6.38 1.03
N LYS A 144 20.84 6.61 1.78
CA LYS A 144 20.71 6.20 3.18
C LYS A 144 19.23 5.92 3.48
N TRP A 145 18.98 4.91 4.27
CA TRP A 145 17.66 4.62 4.80
C TRP A 145 17.75 4.61 6.33
N LEU A 146 16.81 5.29 6.97
CA LEU A 146 16.86 5.59 8.38
C LEU A 146 15.54 5.19 9.03
N GLU A 147 15.57 4.25 9.95
CA GLU A 147 14.44 4.04 10.86
C GLU A 147 13.98 5.38 11.46
N PRO A 148 12.68 5.58 11.74
CA PRO A 148 12.17 6.87 12.22
C PRO A 148 12.96 7.44 13.41
N LYS A 149 13.36 6.58 14.33
CA LYS A 149 14.19 6.94 15.48
C LYS A 149 15.60 7.45 15.09
N LYS A 150 16.19 6.84 14.08
CA LYS A 150 17.52 7.22 13.58
C LYS A 150 17.47 8.46 12.69
N ALA A 151 16.32 8.79 12.12
CA ALA A 151 16.16 9.98 11.29
C ALA A 151 16.38 11.27 12.11
N TYR A 152 15.89 11.32 13.34
CA TYR A 152 16.16 12.43 14.23
C TYR A 152 17.68 12.58 14.55
N GLN A 153 18.33 11.48 14.95
CA GLN A 153 19.77 11.49 15.25
C GLN A 153 20.59 11.97 14.05
N TRP A 154 20.23 11.50 12.86
CA TRP A 154 20.85 11.92 11.62
C TRP A 154 20.62 13.41 11.33
N ALA A 155 19.43 13.95 11.63
CA ALA A 155 19.15 15.36 11.44
C ALA A 155 20.00 16.23 12.38
N LEU A 156 20.20 15.82 13.64
CA LEU A 156 21.12 16.46 14.57
C LEU A 156 22.57 16.41 14.08
N ASP A 157 23.05 15.24 13.61
CA ASP A 157 24.41 15.07 13.10
C ASP A 157 24.67 15.98 11.89
N MET A 158 23.69 16.14 11.02
CA MET A 158 23.75 17.07 9.90
C MET A 158 23.84 18.52 10.39
N ALA A 159 22.93 18.91 11.29
CA ALA A 159 22.90 20.28 11.81
C ALA A 159 24.21 20.64 12.51
N GLU A 160 24.74 19.74 13.35
CA GLU A 160 26.05 19.95 14.00
C GLU A 160 27.16 20.17 12.96
N THR A 161 27.21 19.30 11.93
CA THR A 161 28.26 19.39 10.89
C THR A 161 28.17 20.69 10.11
N GLU A 162 26.95 21.12 9.74
CA GLU A 162 26.74 22.33 8.95
C GLU A 162 27.03 23.60 9.77
N VAL A 163 26.62 23.64 11.04
CA VAL A 163 26.94 24.75 11.96
C VAL A 163 28.41 24.85 12.25
N MET A 164 29.06 23.70 12.50
CA MET A 164 30.52 23.67 12.72
C MET A 164 31.34 24.15 11.52
N SER A 165 30.82 24.00 10.30
CA SER A 165 31.44 24.54 9.10
C SER A 165 31.41 26.07 9.03
N GLY A 166 30.60 26.72 9.86
CA GLY A 166 30.44 28.17 9.91
C GLY A 166 29.75 28.78 8.68
N THR A 167 29.16 27.95 7.83
CA THR A 167 28.56 28.40 6.55
C THR A 167 27.10 28.75 6.64
N ILE A 168 26.38 28.14 7.57
CA ILE A 168 24.93 28.38 7.75
C ILE A 168 24.54 28.41 9.22
N SER A 169 23.41 29.04 9.50
CA SER A 169 22.80 29.08 10.83
C SER A 169 22.20 27.73 11.22
N TYR A 170 21.98 27.52 12.53
CA TYR A 170 21.30 26.31 13.02
C TYR A 170 19.93 26.09 12.39
N ASN A 171 19.13 27.17 12.23
CA ASN A 171 17.82 27.11 11.59
C ASN A 171 17.89 26.61 10.14
N GLU A 172 18.85 27.09 9.39
CA GLU A 172 19.07 26.67 8.00
C GLU A 172 19.51 25.21 7.95
N ALA A 173 20.37 24.78 8.88
CA ALA A 173 20.83 23.40 8.98
C ALA A 173 19.66 22.44 9.30
N ILE A 174 18.80 22.79 10.25
CA ILE A 174 17.59 22.04 10.59
C ILE A 174 16.62 21.99 9.40
N ALA A 175 16.37 23.12 8.77
CA ALA A 175 15.51 23.18 7.59
C ALA A 175 16.06 22.31 6.44
N HIS A 176 17.38 22.28 6.26
CA HIS A 176 18.06 21.41 5.29
C HIS A 176 17.85 19.93 5.61
N ALA A 177 18.12 19.51 6.84
CA ALA A 177 17.96 18.13 7.26
C ALA A 177 16.51 17.64 7.11
N THR A 178 15.55 18.42 7.59
CA THR A 178 14.14 18.11 7.49
C THR A 178 13.66 18.05 6.04
N LYS A 179 14.11 18.98 5.20
CA LYS A 179 13.79 18.99 3.78
C LYS A 179 14.31 17.75 3.07
N GLN A 180 15.48 17.23 3.45
CA GLN A 180 16.01 16.00 2.89
C GLN A 180 15.21 14.76 3.31
N LEU A 181 14.76 14.69 4.57
CA LEU A 181 13.87 13.63 5.04
C LEU A 181 12.52 13.67 4.31
N ALA A 182 11.90 14.85 4.22
CA ALA A 182 10.64 15.05 3.52
C ALA A 182 10.73 14.74 2.01
N ALA A 183 11.84 15.13 1.36
CA ALA A 183 12.04 14.85 -0.06
C ALA A 183 12.22 13.34 -0.36
N GLY A 184 12.71 12.56 0.60
CA GLY A 184 12.81 11.12 0.49
C GLY A 184 11.52 10.38 0.86
N GLY A 185 10.78 10.96 1.78
CA GLY A 185 9.53 10.48 2.32
C GLY A 185 9.67 9.27 3.25
N LEU A 186 8.57 8.93 3.90
CA LEU A 186 8.45 7.72 4.70
C LEU A 186 8.24 6.53 3.77
N THR A 187 9.21 5.62 3.76
CA THR A 187 9.24 4.46 2.85
C THR A 187 9.24 3.16 3.63
N SER A 188 8.85 2.08 2.97
CA SER A 188 9.07 0.72 3.46
C SER A 188 10.03 -0.04 2.54
N ILE A 189 10.75 -1.02 3.09
CA ILE A 189 11.57 -1.92 2.32
C ILE A 189 10.65 -2.92 1.61
N ARG A 190 10.60 -2.85 0.27
CA ARG A 190 9.74 -3.72 -0.53
C ARG A 190 10.36 -5.11 -0.71
N TYR A 191 11.57 -5.15 -1.23
CA TYR A 191 12.31 -6.37 -1.48
C TYR A 191 13.74 -6.06 -1.89
N GLU A 192 14.59 -7.06 -1.79
CA GLU A 192 15.95 -7.02 -2.33
C GLU A 192 16.05 -7.89 -3.58
N SER A 193 16.63 -7.36 -4.65
CA SER A 193 16.87 -8.09 -5.89
C SER A 193 18.19 -7.68 -6.50
N ASN A 194 19.04 -8.64 -6.84
CA ASN A 194 20.36 -8.42 -7.45
C ASN A 194 21.25 -7.42 -6.66
N GLY A 195 21.24 -7.53 -5.32
CA GLY A 195 21.99 -6.62 -4.45
C GLY A 195 21.46 -5.18 -4.40
N ARG A 196 20.23 -4.96 -4.86
CA ARG A 196 19.55 -3.66 -4.78
C ARG A 196 18.30 -3.75 -3.94
N VAL A 197 18.18 -2.86 -2.97
CA VAL A 197 16.98 -2.71 -2.16
C VAL A 197 15.99 -1.78 -2.87
N HIS A 198 14.76 -2.22 -2.97
CA HIS A 198 13.65 -1.46 -3.53
C HIS A 198 12.79 -0.91 -2.41
N TYR A 199 12.51 0.39 -2.47
CA TYR A 199 11.72 1.12 -1.49
C TYR A 199 10.43 1.60 -2.14
N ASP A 200 9.31 1.43 -1.43
CA ASP A 200 8.04 2.03 -1.79
C ASP A 200 7.68 3.11 -0.76
N GLN A 201 6.98 4.15 -1.18
CA GLN A 201 6.37 5.08 -0.22
C GLN A 201 5.38 4.31 0.67
N ALA A 202 5.34 4.63 1.95
CA ALA A 202 4.56 3.87 2.94
C ALA A 202 3.05 3.84 2.60
N ASP A 203 2.50 4.96 2.15
CA ASP A 203 1.12 5.07 1.69
C ASP A 203 0.83 4.20 0.45
N VAL A 204 1.76 4.16 -0.51
CA VAL A 204 1.67 3.33 -1.71
C VAL A 204 1.73 1.85 -1.35
N ALA A 205 2.62 1.47 -0.43
CA ALA A 205 2.74 0.09 0.04
C ALA A 205 1.47 -0.35 0.79
N ALA A 206 0.93 0.51 1.66
CA ALA A 206 -0.31 0.26 2.39
C ALA A 206 -1.51 0.12 1.43
N ARG A 207 -1.64 1.04 0.46
CA ARG A 207 -2.65 0.95 -0.60
C ARG A 207 -2.58 -0.38 -1.33
N ARG A 208 -1.38 -0.82 -1.71
CA ARG A 208 -1.18 -2.09 -2.42
C ARG A 208 -1.60 -3.30 -1.58
N ALA A 209 -1.24 -3.33 -0.29
CA ALA A 209 -1.61 -4.42 0.60
C ALA A 209 -3.13 -4.59 0.66
N VAL A 210 -3.87 -3.50 0.87
CA VAL A 210 -5.33 -3.50 0.93
C VAL A 210 -5.95 -3.90 -0.41
N MET A 211 -5.47 -3.33 -1.53
CA MET A 211 -5.97 -3.68 -2.86
C MET A 211 -5.77 -5.15 -3.19
N THR A 212 -4.65 -5.72 -2.76
CA THR A 212 -4.39 -7.16 -2.94
C THR A 212 -5.42 -8.00 -2.20
N GLY A 213 -5.70 -7.69 -0.93
CA GLY A 213 -6.72 -8.38 -0.13
C GLY A 213 -8.13 -8.24 -0.73
N VAL A 214 -8.51 -7.03 -1.14
CA VAL A 214 -9.80 -6.77 -1.81
C VAL A 214 -9.95 -7.59 -3.08
N ASN A 215 -8.93 -7.57 -3.95
CA ASN A 215 -8.95 -8.31 -5.22
C ASN A 215 -9.00 -9.82 -5.00
N GLN A 216 -8.25 -10.35 -4.03
CA GLN A 216 -8.30 -11.79 -3.67
C GLN A 216 -9.70 -12.17 -3.18
N THR A 217 -10.33 -11.35 -2.34
CA THR A 217 -11.69 -11.59 -1.87
C THR A 217 -12.69 -11.58 -3.02
N CYS A 218 -12.65 -10.59 -3.90
CA CYS A 218 -13.52 -10.54 -5.09
C CYS A 218 -13.30 -11.75 -6.00
N GLN A 219 -12.06 -12.18 -6.19
CA GLN A 219 -11.72 -13.37 -6.97
C GLN A 219 -12.32 -14.64 -6.36
N ARG A 220 -12.23 -14.82 -5.04
CA ARG A 220 -12.84 -15.99 -4.37
C ARG A 220 -14.34 -16.06 -4.56
N TYR A 221 -15.03 -14.91 -4.43
CA TYR A 221 -16.46 -14.84 -4.71
C TYR A 221 -16.79 -15.19 -6.15
N ALA A 222 -16.01 -14.70 -7.12
CA ALA A 222 -16.20 -15.01 -8.53
C ALA A 222 -15.99 -16.51 -8.81
N GLU A 223 -14.89 -17.11 -8.31
CA GLU A 223 -14.57 -18.52 -8.49
C GLU A 223 -15.66 -19.45 -7.93
N GLN A 224 -16.10 -19.21 -6.69
CA GLN A 224 -17.15 -20.03 -6.08
C GLN A 224 -18.50 -19.83 -6.75
N SER A 225 -18.78 -18.61 -7.24
CA SER A 225 -20.01 -18.35 -7.98
C SER A 225 -20.01 -19.07 -9.33
N MET A 226 -18.88 -19.11 -10.04
CA MET A 226 -18.73 -19.89 -11.27
C MET A 226 -19.01 -21.39 -11.03
N GLU A 227 -18.46 -21.96 -9.95
CA GLU A 227 -18.70 -23.36 -9.60
C GLU A 227 -20.19 -23.65 -9.35
N ARG A 228 -20.89 -22.76 -8.65
CA ARG A 228 -22.31 -22.93 -8.33
C ARG A 228 -23.24 -22.67 -9.51
N LEU A 229 -22.87 -21.76 -10.39
CA LEU A 229 -23.58 -21.47 -11.63
C LEU A 229 -23.23 -22.47 -12.74
N GLU A 230 -22.38 -23.45 -12.44
CA GLU A 230 -21.89 -24.46 -13.40
C GLU A 230 -21.36 -23.82 -14.70
N THR A 231 -20.72 -22.65 -14.54
CA THR A 231 -20.15 -21.89 -15.65
C THR A 231 -18.68 -21.64 -15.45
N ASN A 232 -17.94 -21.52 -16.55
CA ASN A 232 -16.55 -21.09 -16.55
C ASN A 232 -16.32 -19.85 -17.44
N LEU A 233 -17.42 -19.17 -17.82
CA LEU A 233 -17.35 -17.93 -18.58
C LEU A 233 -17.07 -16.74 -17.65
N VAL A 234 -16.08 -15.94 -18.03
CA VAL A 234 -15.71 -14.71 -17.34
C VAL A 234 -15.68 -13.53 -18.29
N GLU A 235 -16.21 -12.40 -17.87
CA GLU A 235 -16.08 -11.14 -18.58
C GLU A 235 -15.01 -10.30 -17.88
N VAL A 236 -14.02 -9.81 -18.64
CA VAL A 236 -13.04 -8.88 -18.11
C VAL A 236 -13.62 -7.48 -18.07
N SER A 237 -13.64 -6.86 -16.89
CA SER A 237 -14.18 -5.50 -16.75
C SER A 237 -13.36 -4.49 -17.57
N ALA A 238 -14.05 -3.53 -18.19
CA ALA A 238 -13.41 -2.42 -18.88
C ALA A 238 -13.04 -1.31 -17.88
N HIS A 239 -11.87 -0.71 -18.09
CA HIS A 239 -11.33 0.32 -17.20
C HIS A 239 -10.61 1.39 -18.01
N ALA A 240 -10.96 2.65 -17.79
CA ALA A 240 -10.50 3.78 -18.60
C ALA A 240 -8.98 4.03 -18.53
N GLY A 241 -8.34 3.68 -17.39
CA GLY A 241 -6.89 3.80 -17.20
C GLY A 241 -6.09 2.57 -17.62
N ALA A 242 -6.68 1.67 -18.40
CA ALA A 242 -6.00 0.47 -18.83
C ALA A 242 -4.86 0.76 -19.79
N ARG A 243 -3.74 0.07 -19.62
CA ARG A 243 -2.60 0.14 -20.54
C ARG A 243 -3.04 -0.23 -21.96
N ASN A 244 -2.74 0.64 -22.89
CA ASN A 244 -3.08 0.48 -24.31
C ASN A 244 -1.85 0.37 -25.23
N THR A 245 -0.68 0.12 -24.64
CA THR A 245 0.59 -0.03 -25.34
C THR A 245 1.08 -1.47 -25.27
N GLY A 246 1.91 -1.86 -26.22
CA GLY A 246 2.40 -3.24 -26.33
C GLY A 246 1.52 -4.12 -27.20
N SER A 247 1.87 -5.41 -27.30
CA SER A 247 1.17 -6.40 -28.11
C SER A 247 0.66 -7.55 -27.24
N GLY A 248 -0.44 -8.18 -27.67
CA GLY A 248 -1.02 -9.34 -26.97
C GLY A 248 -1.48 -9.01 -25.54
N PRO A 249 -1.15 -9.86 -24.53
CA PRO A 249 -1.62 -9.68 -23.16
C PRO A 249 -1.14 -8.38 -22.48
N GLU A 250 -0.08 -7.78 -22.97
CA GLU A 250 0.46 -6.51 -22.45
C GLU A 250 -0.44 -5.32 -22.75
N ASN A 251 -1.21 -5.39 -23.85
CA ASN A 251 -2.20 -4.40 -24.20
C ASN A 251 -3.56 -4.75 -23.57
N HIS A 252 -3.88 -4.14 -22.42
CA HIS A 252 -5.10 -4.44 -21.68
C HIS A 252 -6.38 -4.10 -22.44
N GLN A 253 -6.36 -3.14 -23.37
CA GLN A 253 -7.51 -2.84 -24.22
C GLN A 253 -7.88 -4.01 -25.14
N SER A 254 -6.90 -4.85 -25.48
CA SER A 254 -7.12 -5.98 -26.40
C SER A 254 -8.06 -7.04 -25.82
N TRP A 255 -8.20 -7.12 -24.50
CA TRP A 255 -8.99 -8.16 -23.80
C TRP A 255 -10.06 -7.61 -22.86
N GLN A 256 -10.08 -6.31 -22.57
CA GLN A 256 -11.13 -5.70 -21.75
C GLN A 256 -12.50 -5.75 -22.42
N GLY A 257 -13.54 -5.93 -21.62
CA GLY A 257 -14.93 -6.04 -22.07
C GLY A 257 -15.25 -7.31 -22.88
N LYS A 258 -14.31 -8.25 -22.96
CA LYS A 258 -14.48 -9.51 -23.68
C LYS A 258 -14.76 -10.69 -22.76
N LEU A 259 -15.40 -11.70 -23.33
CA LEU A 259 -15.68 -12.97 -22.67
C LEU A 259 -14.52 -13.94 -22.91
N PHE A 260 -14.12 -14.61 -21.86
CA PHE A 260 -13.12 -15.68 -21.85
C PHE A 260 -13.65 -16.90 -21.13
N VAL A 261 -13.02 -18.04 -21.37
CA VAL A 261 -13.24 -19.26 -20.60
C VAL A 261 -12.14 -19.38 -19.55
N TRP A 262 -12.53 -19.52 -18.30
CA TRP A 262 -11.62 -19.82 -17.21
C TRP A 262 -11.49 -21.34 -17.09
N ASN A 263 -10.50 -21.92 -17.78
CA ASN A 263 -10.24 -23.35 -17.69
C ASN A 263 -9.35 -23.66 -16.49
N LYS A 264 -9.84 -24.51 -15.60
CA LYS A 264 -8.98 -25.18 -14.62
C LYS A 264 -8.19 -26.31 -15.34
N PRO A 265 -6.97 -26.63 -14.89
CA PRO A 265 -6.23 -27.77 -15.43
C PRO A 265 -7.08 -29.05 -15.43
N GLY A 266 -7.16 -29.72 -16.56
CA GLY A 266 -7.94 -30.95 -16.73
C GLY A 266 -9.39 -30.79 -17.22
N GLN A 267 -9.89 -29.55 -17.37
CA GLN A 267 -11.21 -29.33 -17.99
C GLN A 267 -11.13 -29.32 -19.52
N PRO A 268 -12.19 -29.77 -20.22
CA PRO A 268 -12.23 -29.72 -21.68
C PRO A 268 -12.20 -28.28 -22.17
N LYS A 269 -11.39 -28.02 -23.19
CA LYS A 269 -11.28 -26.69 -23.80
C LYS A 269 -12.58 -26.29 -24.48
N ASN A 270 -13.03 -25.08 -24.22
CA ASN A 270 -14.16 -24.49 -24.93
C ASN A 270 -13.65 -23.89 -26.25
N THR A 271 -14.27 -24.26 -27.36
CA THR A 271 -13.88 -23.78 -28.70
C THR A 271 -14.52 -22.44 -29.07
N LYS A 272 -15.53 -21.99 -28.34
CA LYS A 272 -16.30 -20.77 -28.65
C LYS A 272 -15.62 -19.48 -28.17
N TYR A 273 -14.93 -19.54 -27.02
CA TYR A 273 -14.30 -18.38 -26.42
C TYR A 273 -12.81 -18.67 -26.12
N PRO A 274 -11.94 -17.65 -26.21
CA PRO A 274 -10.52 -17.83 -25.91
C PRO A 274 -10.29 -18.15 -24.43
N ASP A 275 -9.27 -18.95 -24.14
CA ASP A 275 -8.90 -19.32 -22.79
C ASP A 275 -8.21 -18.17 -22.06
N PHE A 276 -8.69 -17.84 -20.85
CA PHE A 276 -8.16 -16.75 -20.02
C PHE A 276 -6.73 -17.03 -19.55
N VAL A 277 -6.44 -18.28 -19.14
CA VAL A 277 -5.16 -18.69 -18.59
C VAL A 277 -4.12 -18.84 -19.69
N GLU A 278 -4.47 -19.47 -20.83
CA GLU A 278 -3.57 -19.62 -21.99
C GLU A 278 -3.16 -18.27 -22.57
N ASN A 279 -4.04 -17.28 -22.57
CA ASN A 279 -3.74 -15.93 -23.01
C ASN A 279 -2.94 -15.09 -21.98
N LYS A 280 -2.59 -15.67 -20.84
CA LYS A 280 -1.75 -15.05 -19.77
C LYS A 280 -2.28 -13.71 -19.25
N ILE A 281 -3.58 -13.44 -19.39
CA ILE A 281 -4.22 -12.17 -19.07
C ILE A 281 -3.98 -11.78 -17.61
N GLY A 282 -4.16 -12.72 -16.67
CA GLY A 282 -3.94 -12.47 -15.25
C GLY A 282 -2.47 -12.27 -14.83
N ARG A 283 -1.49 -12.73 -15.63
CA ARG A 283 -0.06 -12.57 -15.32
C ARG A 283 0.50 -11.21 -15.74
N ALA A 284 -0.08 -10.59 -16.77
CA ALA A 284 0.34 -9.27 -17.24
C ALA A 284 -0.02 -8.19 -16.21
N SER A 285 -1.17 -8.30 -15.53
CA SER A 285 -1.62 -7.33 -14.52
C SER A 285 -0.80 -7.37 -13.22
N CYS A 286 -0.17 -8.50 -12.89
CA CYS A 286 0.61 -8.67 -11.66
C CYS A 286 2.07 -8.18 -11.76
N ARG A 287 2.61 -7.95 -12.96
CA ARG A 287 4.02 -7.53 -13.16
C ARG A 287 4.23 -6.03 -13.20
N GLU A 288 3.18 -5.24 -13.25
CA GLU A 288 3.26 -3.80 -13.56
C GLU A 288 2.89 -2.86 -12.40
N ARG A 289 2.91 -3.34 -11.17
CA ARG A 289 2.71 -2.48 -10.00
C ARG A 289 3.86 -2.62 -9.00
#